data_4408466f5f216028f973047856c2eb67
#
_entry.id   4408466f5f216028f973047856c2eb67
#
_cell.length_a   1.000
_cell.length_b   1.000
_cell.length_c   1.000
_cell.angle_alpha   90.00
_cell.angle_beta   90.00
_cell.angle_gamma   90.00
#
_symmetry.space_group_name_H-M   'P 1'
#
loop_
_entity.id
_entity.type
_entity.pdbx_description
1 polymer ?
#
loop_
_entity_poly.entity_id
_entity_poly.type
_entity_poly.pdbx_seq_one_letter_code
_entity_poly.pdbx_strand_id
1 'polypeptide(L)'
;SQSNIIICLHKKTELETILNLIKPHTFNSIYLSKTLQNNWKNFHKLLSLITLDLVTGEGINDLILLLNKNLKKKQICIFYLAISSNLFETTCNLIRKSKLNFTHSRVVVEKPIGFNKQSAIEINENLYKTFKEEQIYRIDHYLGKETVQNLMALRFANTFLKTSGIIKILKMFKLL
;
A
#
# COMPACT_ATOMS: atom_id res chain seq x y z
N SER A 1 3.50 5.61 19.89
CA SER A 1 2.29 6.00 19.14
C SER A 1 1.56 4.74 18.71
N GLN A 2 0.26 4.66 18.98
CA GLN A 2 -0.55 3.52 18.59
C GLN A 2 -1.02 3.77 17.15
N SER A 3 -0.70 2.84 16.24
CA SER A 3 -1.20 2.85 14.86
C SER A 3 -2.50 2.06 14.79
N ASN A 4 -3.47 2.52 14.00
CA ASN A 4 -4.70 1.78 13.72
C ASN A 4 -4.68 1.35 12.25
N ILE A 5 -5.22 0.18 11.96
CA ILE A 5 -5.32 -0.38 10.61
C ILE A 5 -6.80 -0.55 10.30
N ILE A 6 -7.27 0.10 9.24
CA ILE A 6 -8.63 -0.03 8.75
C ILE A 6 -8.59 -0.80 7.43
N ILE A 7 -9.25 -1.94 7.38
CA ILE A 7 -9.36 -2.77 6.19
C ILE A 7 -10.72 -2.49 5.56
N CYS A 8 -10.71 -1.93 4.36
CA CYS A 8 -11.92 -1.69 3.57
C CYS A 8 -12.14 -2.85 2.61
N LEU A 9 -13.30 -3.48 2.68
CA LEU A 9 -13.68 -4.63 1.86
C LEU A 9 -14.97 -4.34 1.11
N HIS A 10 -15.07 -4.80 -0.13
CA HIS A 10 -16.30 -4.67 -0.93
C HIS A 10 -17.46 -5.48 -0.34
N LYS A 11 -17.19 -6.65 0.24
CA LYS A 11 -18.21 -7.52 0.87
C LYS A 11 -18.08 -7.48 2.37
N LYS A 12 -19.25 -7.49 3.04
CA LYS A 12 -19.31 -7.64 4.50
C LYS A 12 -18.63 -8.94 4.92
N THR A 13 -17.60 -8.81 5.74
CA THR A 13 -16.77 -9.93 6.20
C THR A 13 -16.53 -9.77 7.69
N GLU A 14 -16.52 -10.87 8.41
CA GLU A 14 -16.17 -10.86 9.83
C GLU A 14 -14.66 -10.74 10.02
N LEU A 15 -14.25 -10.03 11.06
CA LEU A 15 -12.83 -9.83 11.39
C LEU A 15 -12.11 -11.17 11.61
N GLU A 16 -12.79 -12.13 12.23
CA GLU A 16 -12.23 -13.46 12.49
C GLU A 16 -11.87 -14.22 11.21
N THR A 17 -12.68 -14.08 10.15
CA THR A 17 -12.39 -14.64 8.83
C THR A 17 -11.08 -14.08 8.27
N ILE A 18 -10.89 -12.75 8.35
CA ILE A 18 -9.64 -12.11 7.90
C ILE A 18 -8.45 -12.56 8.74
N LEU A 19 -8.62 -12.63 10.05
CA LEU A 19 -7.55 -13.07 10.96
C LEU A 19 -7.13 -14.52 10.68
N ASN A 20 -8.09 -15.39 10.38
CA ASN A 20 -7.82 -16.79 10.02
C ASN A 20 -7.07 -16.93 8.69
N LEU A 21 -7.30 -16.01 7.73
CA LEU A 21 -6.53 -15.96 6.48
C LEU A 21 -5.09 -15.49 6.72
N ILE A 22 -4.88 -14.51 7.59
CA ILE A 22 -3.55 -13.93 7.86
C ILE A 22 -2.70 -14.86 8.74
N LYS A 23 -3.31 -15.54 9.71
CA LYS A 23 -2.63 -16.37 10.72
C LYS A 23 -1.65 -17.40 10.15
N PRO A 24 -1.96 -18.19 9.10
CA PRO A 24 -1.04 -19.16 8.53
C PRO A 24 0.22 -18.53 7.94
N HIS A 25 0.12 -17.32 7.42
CA HIS A 25 1.26 -16.60 6.82
C HIS A 25 2.16 -15.94 7.88
N THR A 26 1.62 -15.71 9.07
CA THR A 26 2.32 -15.04 10.16
C THR A 26 3.03 -16.05 11.09
N PHE A 27 2.53 -17.29 11.16
CA PHE A 27 2.94 -18.28 12.13
C PHE A 27 3.28 -19.63 11.49
N ASN A 28 4.43 -19.69 10.83
CA ASN A 28 4.92 -20.94 10.21
C ASN A 28 5.59 -21.92 11.22
N SER A 29 5.60 -21.61 12.53
CA SER A 29 6.22 -22.48 13.52
C SER A 29 5.24 -22.95 14.58
N ILE A 30 5.33 -24.24 14.91
CA ILE A 30 4.54 -24.96 15.92
C ILE A 30 4.81 -24.44 17.35
N TYR A 31 5.91 -23.69 17.55
CA TYR A 31 6.33 -23.16 18.85
C TYR A 31 6.15 -21.63 18.91
N LEU A 32 4.91 -21.19 19.13
CA LEU A 32 4.65 -19.78 19.42
C LEU A 32 5.09 -19.45 20.84
N SER A 33 6.11 -18.61 20.98
CA SER A 33 6.46 -18.06 22.29
C SER A 33 5.27 -17.26 22.86
N LYS A 34 5.15 -17.19 24.19
CA LYS A 34 4.11 -16.37 24.87
C LYS A 34 4.11 -14.91 24.37
N THR A 35 5.29 -14.39 24.03
CA THR A 35 5.47 -13.04 23.47
C THR A 35 4.77 -12.88 22.12
N LEU A 36 4.91 -13.84 21.20
CA LEU A 36 4.24 -13.81 19.90
C LEU A 36 2.73 -13.92 20.02
N GLN A 37 2.22 -14.73 20.94
CA GLN A 37 0.78 -14.82 21.21
C GLN A 37 0.22 -13.48 21.74
N ASN A 38 0.95 -12.81 22.63
CA ASN A 38 0.56 -11.50 23.14
C ASN A 38 0.61 -10.42 22.03
N ASN A 39 1.65 -10.43 21.21
CA ASN A 39 1.76 -9.52 20.06
C ASN A 39 0.60 -9.73 19.06
N TRP A 40 0.20 -10.99 18.82
CA TRP A 40 -0.95 -11.29 17.98
C TRP A 40 -2.25 -10.74 18.56
N LYS A 41 -2.51 -10.96 19.87
CA LYS A 41 -3.69 -10.37 20.55
C LYS A 41 -3.69 -8.85 20.50
N ASN A 42 -2.53 -8.19 20.62
CA ASN A 42 -2.44 -6.75 20.53
C ASN A 42 -2.64 -6.26 19.09
N PHE A 43 -2.16 -7.00 18.09
CA PHE A 43 -2.39 -6.70 16.68
C PHE A 43 -3.88 -6.69 16.33
N HIS A 44 -4.66 -7.66 16.84
CA HIS A 44 -6.12 -7.69 16.63
C HIS A 44 -6.82 -6.40 17.06
N LYS A 45 -6.38 -5.81 18.17
CA LYS A 45 -6.97 -4.58 18.73
C LYS A 45 -6.73 -3.35 17.83
N LEU A 46 -5.76 -3.43 16.93
CA LEU A 46 -5.43 -2.35 16.00
C LEU A 46 -6.27 -2.41 14.72
N LEU A 47 -6.94 -3.55 14.47
CA LEU A 47 -7.69 -3.78 13.24
C LEU A 47 -9.14 -3.33 13.37
N SER A 48 -9.64 -2.70 12.32
CA SER A 48 -11.05 -2.40 12.13
C SER A 48 -11.44 -2.76 10.70
N LEU A 49 -12.64 -3.30 10.52
CA LEU A 49 -13.18 -3.60 9.19
C LEU A 49 -14.27 -2.62 8.82
N ILE A 50 -14.29 -2.23 7.56
CA ILE A 50 -15.37 -1.46 6.96
C ILE A 50 -15.76 -2.11 5.64
N THR A 51 -17.08 -2.24 5.42
CA THR A 51 -17.60 -2.55 4.09
C THR A 51 -17.69 -1.26 3.31
N LEU A 52 -16.98 -1.19 2.17
CA LEU A 52 -16.90 -0.02 1.32
C LEU A 52 -16.98 -0.41 -0.14
N ASP A 53 -18.02 0.03 -0.82
CA ASP A 53 -18.10 -0.06 -2.27
C ASP A 53 -17.44 1.18 -2.89
N LEU A 54 -16.35 0.97 -3.61
CA LEU A 54 -15.60 2.06 -4.25
C LEU A 54 -16.34 2.68 -5.43
N VAL A 55 -17.28 1.97 -6.03
CA VAL A 55 -18.05 2.45 -7.20
C VAL A 55 -19.23 3.30 -6.76
N THR A 56 -20.03 2.80 -5.83
CA THR A 56 -21.22 3.50 -5.34
C THR A 56 -20.89 4.51 -4.23
N GLY A 57 -19.79 4.29 -3.51
CA GLY A 57 -19.42 5.05 -2.32
C GLY A 57 -20.18 4.62 -1.06
N GLU A 58 -20.94 3.54 -1.12
CA GLU A 58 -21.64 2.97 0.06
C GLU A 58 -20.60 2.60 1.12
N GLY A 59 -20.82 2.99 2.38
CA GLY A 59 -19.90 2.76 3.50
C GLY A 59 -18.86 3.88 3.70
N ILE A 60 -18.76 4.88 2.82
CA ILE A 60 -17.77 5.95 2.96
C ILE A 60 -17.98 6.79 4.24
N ASN A 61 -19.21 6.99 4.67
CA ASN A 61 -19.50 7.73 5.88
C ASN A 61 -19.00 7.00 7.14
N ASP A 62 -19.07 5.68 7.16
CA ASP A 62 -18.54 4.86 8.26
C ASP A 62 -17.02 4.98 8.33
N LEU A 63 -16.35 4.98 7.16
CA LEU A 63 -14.91 5.24 7.08
C LEU A 63 -14.55 6.63 7.62
N ILE A 64 -15.28 7.67 7.23
CA ILE A 64 -15.07 9.04 7.71
C ILE A 64 -15.24 9.12 9.22
N LEU A 65 -16.31 8.54 9.76
CA LEU A 65 -16.57 8.53 11.21
C LEU A 65 -15.45 7.81 11.97
N LEU A 66 -15.00 6.66 11.45
CA LEU A 66 -13.93 5.90 12.07
C LEU A 66 -12.58 6.64 12.01
N LEU A 67 -12.28 7.28 10.89
CA LEU A 67 -11.08 8.10 10.75
C LEU A 67 -11.11 9.30 11.70
N ASN A 68 -12.22 10.02 11.77
CA ASN A 68 -12.37 11.18 12.67
C ASN A 68 -12.23 10.79 14.15
N LYS A 69 -12.69 9.59 14.52
CA LYS A 69 -12.54 9.05 15.88
C LYS A 69 -11.08 8.71 16.20
N ASN A 70 -10.35 8.16 15.23
CA ASN A 70 -9.03 7.59 15.45
C ASN A 70 -7.89 8.56 15.13
N LEU A 71 -8.07 9.49 14.18
CA LEU A 71 -7.03 10.43 13.77
C LEU A 71 -6.95 11.60 14.74
N LYS A 72 -5.82 11.73 15.40
CA LYS A 72 -5.45 12.92 16.18
C LYS A 72 -4.81 13.96 15.25
N LYS A 73 -4.85 15.25 15.65
CA LYS A 73 -4.16 16.32 14.91
C LYS A 73 -2.71 15.93 14.60
N LYS A 74 -2.30 16.07 13.32
CA LYS A 74 -0.96 15.77 12.80
C LYS A 74 -0.63 14.27 12.63
N GLN A 75 -1.55 13.34 12.82
CA GLN A 75 -1.30 11.94 12.47
C GLN A 75 -1.34 11.76 10.96
N ILE A 76 -0.47 10.87 10.45
CA ILE A 76 -0.42 10.49 9.05
C ILE A 76 -1.50 9.44 8.79
N CYS A 77 -2.33 9.66 7.78
CA CYS A 77 -3.23 8.67 7.23
C CYS A 77 -2.63 8.10 5.94
N ILE A 78 -2.48 6.80 5.87
CA ILE A 78 -1.93 6.12 4.68
C ILE A 78 -3.05 5.35 4.00
N PHE A 79 -3.36 5.72 2.76
CA PHE A 79 -4.24 4.97 1.87
C PHE A 79 -3.40 3.98 1.07
N TYR A 80 -3.48 2.72 1.41
CA TYR A 80 -2.83 1.65 0.67
C TYR A 80 -3.81 1.07 -0.35
N LEU A 81 -3.59 1.36 -1.63
CA LEU A 81 -4.51 0.99 -2.71
C LEU A 81 -4.12 -0.37 -3.33
N ALA A 82 -4.53 -1.45 -2.66
CA ALA A 82 -4.45 -2.82 -3.18
C ALA A 82 -5.72 -3.13 -4.01
N ILE A 83 -5.93 -2.38 -5.08
CA ILE A 83 -7.11 -2.45 -5.94
C ILE A 83 -6.71 -2.62 -7.40
N SER A 84 -7.63 -3.11 -8.23
CA SER A 84 -7.41 -3.19 -9.67
C SER A 84 -7.33 -1.79 -10.31
N SER A 85 -6.55 -1.68 -11.38
CA SER A 85 -6.26 -0.39 -12.04
C SER A 85 -7.49 0.36 -12.53
N ASN A 86 -8.56 -0.33 -12.90
CA ASN A 86 -9.83 0.28 -13.32
C ASN A 86 -10.60 0.98 -12.17
N LEU A 87 -10.23 0.72 -10.91
CA LEU A 87 -10.87 1.37 -9.75
C LEU A 87 -10.09 2.59 -9.25
N PHE A 88 -8.92 2.91 -9.81
CA PHE A 88 -8.10 4.02 -9.33
C PHE A 88 -8.80 5.37 -9.46
N GLU A 89 -9.37 5.65 -10.64
CA GLU A 89 -10.06 6.91 -10.89
C GLU A 89 -11.24 7.09 -9.90
N THR A 90 -12.08 6.07 -9.80
CA THR A 90 -13.25 6.08 -8.91
C THR A 90 -12.83 6.27 -7.46
N THR A 91 -11.78 5.56 -7.02
CA THR A 91 -11.24 5.67 -5.66
C THR A 91 -10.67 7.05 -5.38
N CYS A 92 -9.89 7.61 -6.30
CA CYS A 92 -9.35 8.97 -6.18
C CYS A 92 -10.47 10.01 -6.09
N ASN A 93 -11.51 9.87 -6.93
CA ASN A 93 -12.68 10.73 -6.91
C ASN A 93 -13.44 10.63 -5.57
N LEU A 94 -13.59 9.41 -5.06
CA LEU A 94 -14.25 9.17 -3.77
C LEU A 94 -13.48 9.82 -2.62
N ILE A 95 -12.17 9.63 -2.54
CA ILE A 95 -11.29 10.23 -1.53
C ILE A 95 -11.38 11.76 -1.59
N ARG A 96 -11.36 12.35 -2.79
CA ARG A 96 -11.44 13.79 -3.00
C ARG A 96 -12.79 14.36 -2.59
N LYS A 97 -13.90 13.75 -3.05
CA LYS A 97 -15.27 14.17 -2.72
C LYS A 97 -15.52 14.08 -1.20
N SER A 98 -14.96 13.08 -0.55
CA SER A 98 -15.07 12.88 0.90
C SER A 98 -14.08 13.72 1.71
N LYS A 99 -13.26 14.56 1.05
CA LYS A 99 -12.25 15.43 1.68
C LYS A 99 -11.25 14.66 2.57
N LEU A 100 -10.93 13.43 2.17
CA LEU A 100 -9.96 12.57 2.87
C LEU A 100 -8.51 12.79 2.42
N ASN A 101 -8.28 13.63 1.40
CA ASN A 101 -6.96 13.99 0.85
C ASN A 101 -6.32 15.17 1.59
N PHE A 102 -6.30 15.15 2.90
CA PHE A 102 -5.73 16.22 3.71
C PHE A 102 -4.19 16.21 3.70
N THR A 103 -3.56 17.28 4.23
CA THR A 103 -2.10 17.51 4.17
C THR A 103 -1.26 16.35 4.72
N HIS A 104 -1.77 15.64 5.73
CA HIS A 104 -1.07 14.50 6.34
C HIS A 104 -1.50 13.15 5.77
N SER A 105 -2.28 13.11 4.68
CA SER A 105 -2.56 11.86 3.98
C SER A 105 -1.40 11.48 3.05
N ARG A 106 -1.22 10.18 2.86
CA ARG A 106 -0.29 9.58 1.91
C ARG A 106 -1.04 8.50 1.15
N VAL A 107 -0.69 8.31 -0.10
CA VAL A 107 -1.23 7.21 -0.89
C VAL A 107 -0.10 6.30 -1.34
N VAL A 108 -0.30 5.01 -1.17
CA VAL A 108 0.61 3.96 -1.62
C VAL A 108 -0.07 3.18 -2.73
N VAL A 109 0.58 3.05 -3.87
CA VAL A 109 0.09 2.32 -5.04
C VAL A 109 1.10 1.26 -5.45
N GLU A 110 0.61 0.08 -5.82
CA GLU A 110 1.42 -1.03 -6.27
C GLU A 110 1.51 -1.09 -7.81
N LYS A 111 2.58 -1.67 -8.32
CA LYS A 111 2.67 -2.06 -9.73
C LYS A 111 1.85 -3.33 -10.00
N PRO A 112 1.28 -3.46 -11.23
CA PRO A 112 1.42 -2.58 -12.39
C PRO A 112 0.52 -1.33 -12.30
N ILE A 113 1.09 -0.16 -12.59
CA ILE A 113 0.34 1.09 -12.70
C ILE A 113 -0.14 1.21 -14.14
N GLY A 114 -1.35 0.68 -14.41
CA GLY A 114 -1.91 0.61 -15.75
C GLY A 114 -1.41 -0.59 -16.57
N PHE A 115 -2.08 -0.85 -17.70
CA PHE A 115 -1.78 -1.98 -18.60
C PHE A 115 -0.91 -1.55 -19.78
N ASN A 116 -0.87 -0.25 -20.08
CA ASN A 116 -0.09 0.36 -21.15
C ASN A 116 0.28 1.79 -20.76
N LYS A 117 1.05 2.47 -21.62
CA LYS A 117 1.49 3.85 -21.39
C LYS A 117 0.33 4.79 -21.14
N GLN A 118 -0.75 4.70 -21.94
CA GLN A 118 -1.90 5.61 -21.84
C GLN A 118 -2.62 5.44 -20.49
N SER A 119 -2.95 4.21 -20.09
CA SER A 119 -3.60 3.93 -18.80
C SER A 119 -2.72 4.31 -17.61
N ALA A 120 -1.39 4.18 -17.74
CA ALA A 120 -0.47 4.63 -16.70
C ALA A 120 -0.48 6.17 -16.55
N ILE A 121 -0.58 6.92 -17.64
CA ILE A 121 -0.73 8.38 -17.64
C ILE A 121 -2.03 8.76 -16.94
N GLU A 122 -3.14 8.18 -17.33
CA GLU A 122 -4.47 8.47 -16.79
C GLU A 122 -4.54 8.20 -15.26
N ILE A 123 -3.96 7.09 -14.80
CA ILE A 123 -3.88 6.78 -13.36
C ILE A 123 -3.05 7.84 -12.63
N ASN A 124 -1.89 8.22 -13.17
CA ASN A 124 -1.06 9.25 -12.56
C ASN A 124 -1.76 10.61 -12.52
N GLU A 125 -2.46 11.01 -13.58
CA GLU A 125 -3.25 12.24 -13.59
C GLU A 125 -4.34 12.25 -12.52
N ASN A 126 -5.04 11.13 -12.33
CA ASN A 126 -6.05 11.01 -11.28
C ASN A 126 -5.44 11.08 -9.87
N LEU A 127 -4.24 10.50 -9.67
CA LEU A 127 -3.49 10.64 -8.43
C LEU A 127 -3.11 12.09 -8.19
N TYR A 128 -2.58 12.81 -9.19
CA TYR A 128 -2.18 14.23 -9.07
C TYR A 128 -3.37 15.18 -8.85
N LYS A 129 -4.55 14.87 -9.39
CA LYS A 129 -5.77 15.63 -9.09
C LYS A 129 -6.20 15.50 -7.62
N THR A 130 -5.76 14.46 -6.93
CA THR A 130 -6.20 14.11 -5.58
C THR A 130 -5.13 14.37 -4.52
N PHE A 131 -3.87 14.08 -4.83
CA PHE A 131 -2.74 14.16 -3.92
C PHE A 131 -1.60 14.96 -4.58
N LYS A 132 -0.78 15.60 -3.77
CA LYS A 132 0.49 16.17 -4.22
C LYS A 132 1.52 15.07 -4.45
N GLU A 133 2.52 15.27 -5.30
CA GLU A 133 3.56 14.27 -5.59
C GLU A 133 4.26 13.77 -4.31
N GLU A 134 4.54 14.64 -3.37
CA GLU A 134 5.16 14.31 -2.08
C GLU A 134 4.30 13.38 -1.19
N GLN A 135 3.03 13.20 -1.54
CA GLN A 135 2.09 12.31 -0.86
C GLN A 135 1.93 10.95 -1.56
N ILE A 136 2.49 10.80 -2.77
CA ILE A 136 2.28 9.61 -3.61
C ILE A 136 3.52 8.70 -3.53
N TYR A 137 3.31 7.47 -3.08
CA TYR A 137 4.34 6.44 -2.99
C TYR A 137 4.02 5.30 -3.95
N ARG A 138 4.84 5.15 -4.98
CA ARG A 138 4.74 4.06 -5.96
C ARG A 138 5.71 2.97 -5.54
N ILE A 139 5.19 1.84 -5.07
CA ILE A 139 6.02 0.73 -4.61
C ILE A 139 6.20 -0.33 -5.68
N ASP A 140 7.41 -0.87 -5.71
CA ASP A 140 7.78 -2.00 -6.54
C ASP A 140 8.35 -3.11 -5.65
N HIS A 141 7.59 -4.17 -5.44
CA HIS A 141 8.01 -5.26 -4.59
C HIS A 141 9.21 -6.05 -5.15
N TYR A 142 9.51 -5.95 -6.46
CA TYR A 142 10.73 -6.53 -7.02
C TYR A 142 11.98 -5.83 -6.51
N LEU A 143 11.95 -4.50 -6.34
CA LEU A 143 13.08 -3.75 -5.77
C LEU A 143 13.31 -4.06 -4.30
N GLY A 144 12.31 -4.58 -3.60
CA GLY A 144 12.40 -5.01 -2.20
C GLY A 144 12.99 -6.42 -2.02
N LYS A 145 13.14 -7.21 -3.09
CA LYS A 145 13.73 -8.55 -2.98
C LYS A 145 15.21 -8.48 -2.66
N GLU A 146 15.66 -9.29 -1.72
CA GLU A 146 17.05 -9.34 -1.24
C GLU A 146 18.05 -9.54 -2.40
N THR A 147 17.74 -10.41 -3.34
CA THR A 147 18.57 -10.65 -4.54
C THR A 147 18.76 -9.40 -5.39
N VAL A 148 17.72 -8.57 -5.54
CA VAL A 148 17.78 -7.33 -6.32
C VAL A 148 18.54 -6.26 -5.54
N GLN A 149 18.34 -6.15 -4.24
CA GLN A 149 19.08 -5.24 -3.37
C GLN A 149 20.56 -5.58 -3.35
N ASN A 150 20.90 -6.88 -3.27
CA ASN A 150 22.30 -7.35 -3.33
C ASN A 150 22.95 -7.04 -4.69
N LEU A 151 22.21 -7.17 -5.79
CA LEU A 151 22.69 -6.80 -7.12
C LEU A 151 22.98 -5.29 -7.23
N MET A 152 22.10 -4.46 -6.65
CA MET A 152 22.30 -3.01 -6.59
C MET A 152 23.48 -2.66 -5.69
N ALA A 153 23.64 -3.29 -4.53
CA ALA A 153 24.78 -3.09 -3.65
C ALA A 153 26.09 -3.49 -4.33
N LEU A 154 26.16 -4.64 -4.99
CA LEU A 154 27.32 -5.07 -5.79
C LEU A 154 27.66 -4.04 -6.87
N ARG A 155 26.67 -3.51 -7.59
CA ARG A 155 26.88 -2.55 -8.67
C ARG A 155 27.43 -1.21 -8.16
N PHE A 156 26.87 -0.69 -7.08
CA PHE A 156 27.19 0.66 -6.61
C PHE A 156 28.35 0.69 -5.60
N ALA A 157 28.51 -0.37 -4.80
CA ALA A 157 29.61 -0.46 -3.84
C ALA A 157 30.92 -0.97 -4.48
N ASN A 158 30.86 -1.67 -5.61
CA ASN A 158 32.03 -2.24 -6.26
C ASN A 158 32.52 -1.36 -7.41
N THR A 159 33.62 -0.64 -7.16
CA THR A 159 34.27 0.26 -8.14
C THR A 159 34.76 -0.50 -9.38
N PHE A 160 35.11 -1.78 -9.23
CA PHE A 160 35.61 -2.62 -10.32
C PHE A 160 34.50 -2.92 -11.34
N LEU A 161 33.25 -3.08 -10.91
CA LEU A 161 32.09 -3.32 -11.78
C LEU A 161 31.62 -2.03 -12.48
N LYS A 162 32.03 -0.85 -12.00
CA LYS A 162 31.76 0.43 -12.68
C LYS A 162 32.56 0.60 -13.97
N THR A 163 33.77 0.07 -14.03
CA THR A 163 34.70 0.26 -15.15
C THR A 163 34.62 -0.85 -16.20
N SER A 164 34.21 -2.06 -15.85
CA SER A 164 34.18 -3.21 -16.78
C SER A 164 32.82 -3.41 -17.41
N GLY A 165 32.47 -2.63 -18.43
CA GLY A 165 31.54 -3.02 -19.52
C GLY A 165 30.12 -3.49 -19.21
N ILE A 166 29.76 -3.77 -17.95
CA ILE A 166 28.41 -4.19 -17.49
C ILE A 166 27.35 -3.10 -17.77
N ILE A 167 27.75 -1.88 -18.04
CA ILE A 167 26.90 -0.80 -18.52
C ILE A 167 26.11 -1.18 -19.79
N LYS A 168 26.66 -2.04 -20.65
CA LYS A 168 25.97 -2.51 -21.87
C LYS A 168 24.84 -3.49 -21.56
N ILE A 169 25.00 -4.39 -20.60
CA ILE A 169 23.99 -5.37 -20.20
C ILE A 169 22.81 -4.69 -19.51
N LEU A 170 23.05 -3.66 -18.69
CA LEU A 170 22.02 -2.95 -17.98
C LEU A 170 21.26 -1.92 -18.82
N LYS A 171 21.79 -1.49 -19.95
CA LYS A 171 21.01 -0.75 -20.97
C LYS A 171 19.94 -1.63 -21.62
N MET A 172 20.16 -2.95 -21.71
CA MET A 172 19.17 -3.91 -22.21
C MET A 172 17.96 -4.06 -21.25
N PHE A 173 18.17 -3.96 -19.93
CA PHE A 173 17.08 -4.03 -18.95
C PHE A 173 16.29 -2.72 -18.78
N LYS A 174 16.71 -1.63 -19.42
CA LYS A 174 15.99 -0.35 -19.42
C LYS A 174 14.94 -0.25 -20.52
N LEU A 175 14.84 -1.26 -21.38
CA LEU A 175 13.91 -1.34 -22.52
C LEU A 175 12.79 -2.38 -22.32
N LEU A 176 12.66 -2.97 -21.14
CA LEU A 176 11.55 -3.77 -20.69
C LEU A 176 10.81 -3.02 -19.55
#